data_6051f3e00e5caa34ad897d9988a54c7d
#
_entry.id   6051f3e00e5caa34ad897d9988a54c7d
#
_cell.length_a   1.000
_cell.length_b   1.000
_cell.length_c   1.000
_cell.angle_alpha   90.00
_cell.angle_beta   90.00
_cell.angle_gamma   90.00
#
_symmetry.space_group_name_H-M   'P 1'
#
loop_
_entity.id
_entity.type
_entity.pdbx_description
1 polymer ?
#
loop_
_entity_poly.entity_id
_entity_poly.type
_entity_poly.pdbx_seq_one_letter_code
_entity_poly.pdbx_strand_id
1 'polypeptide(L)'
;NGVPILEHTLRALLACPDIRGVMVVLDPGDRRADAIPSLSDPRVSTAAGGAERADSVLAGLQAVSLEASEQDWVLVHDAARPCVSVALLHSLITACVSENVGAVMAQASVDTLKRISDDNRVVETLDRKAIWRAQTPQMFKLGELSAALSEALADDTAITDESMAMERAGYPVSILEGPSTNIK
;
A
#
# COMPACT_ATOMS: atom_id res chain seq x y z
N ASN A 1 1.34 19.25 16.44
CA ASN A 1 2.73 19.72 16.37
C ASN A 1 3.07 20.48 15.07
N GLY A 2 2.11 20.65 14.13
CA GLY A 2 2.31 21.43 12.90
C GLY A 2 3.12 20.73 11.79
N VAL A 3 3.57 19.49 12.00
CA VAL A 3 4.24 18.70 10.96
C VAL A 3 3.21 17.92 10.17
N PRO A 4 3.19 18.01 8.82
CA PRO A 4 2.27 17.26 7.98
C PRO A 4 2.41 15.74 8.15
N ILE A 5 1.30 14.99 8.01
CA ILE A 5 1.31 13.52 8.14
C ILE A 5 2.27 12.88 7.13
N LEU A 6 2.27 13.35 5.88
CA LEU A 6 3.17 12.86 4.84
C LEU A 6 4.65 12.93 5.25
N GLU A 7 5.05 14.00 5.93
CA GLU A 7 6.43 14.14 6.42
C GLU A 7 6.79 13.05 7.44
N HIS A 8 5.87 12.70 8.34
CA HIS A 8 6.09 11.61 9.29
C HIS A 8 6.20 10.26 8.58
N THR A 9 5.34 10.00 7.59
CA THR A 9 5.37 8.77 6.80
C THR A 9 6.67 8.66 6.01
N LEU A 10 7.10 9.72 5.34
CA LEU A 10 8.37 9.74 4.59
C LEU A 10 9.58 9.49 5.49
N ARG A 11 9.64 10.14 6.65
CA ARG A 11 10.72 9.88 7.63
C ARG A 11 10.77 8.44 8.08
N ALA A 12 9.62 7.81 8.30
CA ALA A 12 9.56 6.41 8.69
C ALA A 12 10.08 5.48 7.58
N LEU A 13 9.69 5.72 6.32
CA LEU A 13 10.15 4.96 5.17
C LEU A 13 11.65 5.17 4.91
N LEU A 14 12.11 6.41 4.91
CA LEU A 14 13.51 6.78 4.66
C LEU A 14 14.46 6.31 5.76
N ALA A 15 13.96 6.04 6.97
CA ALA A 15 14.74 5.45 8.05
C ALA A 15 15.03 3.95 7.84
N CYS A 16 14.32 3.27 6.92
CA CYS A 16 14.56 1.87 6.63
C CYS A 16 15.70 1.73 5.61
N PRO A 17 16.81 1.05 5.94
CA PRO A 17 17.96 0.91 5.05
C PRO A 17 17.67 0.02 3.82
N ASP A 18 16.66 -0.84 3.91
CA ASP A 18 16.27 -1.74 2.83
C ASP A 18 15.48 -1.02 1.72
N ILE A 19 14.98 0.20 1.99
CA ILE A 19 14.28 1.05 1.01
C ILE A 19 15.31 1.90 0.26
N ARG A 20 15.45 1.62 -1.04
CA ARG A 20 16.40 2.32 -1.93
C ARG A 20 15.90 3.69 -2.36
N GLY A 21 14.59 3.80 -2.63
CA GLY A 21 13.94 5.03 -3.07
C GLY A 21 12.46 5.06 -2.71
N VAL A 22 11.88 6.23 -2.73
CA VAL A 22 10.45 6.46 -2.46
C VAL A 22 9.86 7.31 -3.58
N MET A 23 8.87 6.76 -4.28
CA MET A 23 8.06 7.51 -5.24
C MET A 23 6.83 8.06 -4.51
N VAL A 24 6.70 9.36 -4.45
CA VAL A 24 5.52 10.03 -3.86
C VAL A 24 4.60 10.48 -4.97
N VAL A 25 3.39 9.95 -4.98
CA VAL A 25 2.38 10.31 -5.97
C VAL A 25 1.51 11.42 -5.40
N LEU A 26 1.48 12.55 -6.08
CA LEU A 26 0.84 13.79 -5.63
C LEU A 26 -0.24 14.24 -6.61
N ASP A 27 -1.27 14.90 -6.09
CA ASP A 27 -2.18 15.67 -6.94
C ASP A 27 -1.38 16.80 -7.62
N PRO A 28 -1.45 16.94 -8.96
CA PRO A 28 -0.71 17.98 -9.69
C PRO A 28 -1.00 19.41 -9.21
N GLY A 29 -2.14 19.63 -8.56
CA GLY A 29 -2.55 20.93 -8.00
C GLY A 29 -2.17 21.14 -6.54
N ASP A 30 -1.60 20.15 -5.85
CA ASP A 30 -1.31 20.27 -4.40
C ASP A 30 -0.02 21.03 -4.12
N ARG A 31 -0.16 22.33 -3.88
CA ARG A 31 0.96 23.21 -3.50
C ARG A 31 1.47 22.99 -2.06
N ARG A 32 0.78 22.20 -1.23
CA ARG A 32 1.22 21.89 0.13
C ARG A 32 2.44 20.97 0.15
N ALA A 33 2.67 20.26 -0.95
CA ALA A 33 3.86 19.45 -1.14
C ALA A 33 5.17 20.24 -0.96
N ASP A 34 5.21 21.51 -1.38
CA ASP A 34 6.36 22.41 -1.25
C ASP A 34 6.81 22.60 0.21
N ALA A 35 5.91 22.33 1.16
CA ALA A 35 6.19 22.45 2.61
C ALA A 35 6.65 21.14 3.25
N ILE A 36 6.92 20.09 2.48
CA ILE A 36 7.35 18.77 2.96
C ILE A 36 8.87 18.62 2.81
N PRO A 37 9.67 18.76 3.89
CA PRO A 37 11.13 18.74 3.79
C PRO A 37 11.69 17.46 3.19
N SER A 38 11.11 16.30 3.53
CA SER A 38 11.57 14.99 3.05
C SER A 38 11.43 14.81 1.53
N LEU A 39 10.64 15.63 0.82
CA LEU A 39 10.61 15.60 -0.65
C LEU A 39 11.92 16.09 -1.30
N SER A 40 12.79 16.74 -0.53
CA SER A 40 14.14 17.13 -0.99
C SER A 40 15.20 16.06 -0.73
N ASP A 41 14.87 14.93 -0.10
CA ASP A 41 15.82 13.81 0.06
C ASP A 41 16.14 13.23 -1.34
N PRO A 42 17.42 12.98 -1.70
CA PRO A 42 17.81 12.48 -3.02
C PRO A 42 17.21 11.09 -3.35
N ARG A 43 16.72 10.36 -2.38
CA ARG A 43 16.01 9.09 -2.58
C ARG A 43 14.51 9.27 -2.87
N VAL A 44 13.99 10.50 -2.83
CA VAL A 44 12.57 10.76 -3.04
C VAL A 44 12.35 11.38 -4.42
N SER A 45 11.48 10.75 -5.19
CA SER A 45 10.99 11.26 -6.47
C SER A 45 9.48 11.46 -6.40
N THR A 46 8.92 12.29 -7.27
CA THR A 46 7.48 12.56 -7.31
C THR A 46 6.89 12.24 -8.67
N ALA A 47 5.63 11.80 -8.67
CA ALA A 47 4.83 11.60 -9.88
C ALA A 47 3.45 12.23 -9.71
N ALA A 48 2.80 12.56 -10.81
CA ALA A 48 1.41 13.02 -10.80
C ALA A 48 0.46 11.84 -10.58
N GLY A 49 -0.53 12.02 -9.69
CA GLY A 49 -1.59 11.04 -9.45
C GLY A 49 -2.69 11.09 -10.51
N GLY A 50 -3.52 10.05 -10.51
CA GLY A 50 -4.72 9.93 -11.33
C GLY A 50 -6.00 10.34 -10.58
N ALA A 51 -7.15 10.00 -11.17
CA ALA A 51 -8.46 10.37 -10.63
C ALA A 51 -8.78 9.63 -9.32
N GLU A 52 -8.44 8.35 -9.27
CA GLU A 52 -8.69 7.47 -8.14
C GLU A 52 -7.37 6.98 -7.52
N ARG A 53 -7.47 6.32 -6.35
CA ARG A 53 -6.30 5.77 -5.67
C ARG A 53 -5.55 4.74 -6.54
N ALA A 54 -6.26 3.85 -7.19
CA ALA A 54 -5.66 2.82 -8.04
C ALA A 54 -4.93 3.41 -9.25
N ASP A 55 -5.50 4.45 -9.90
CA ASP A 55 -4.83 5.18 -10.98
C ASP A 55 -3.54 5.84 -10.49
N SER A 56 -3.58 6.42 -9.30
CA SER A 56 -2.41 7.05 -8.69
C SER A 56 -1.31 6.04 -8.39
N VAL A 57 -1.67 4.86 -7.87
CA VAL A 57 -0.71 3.78 -7.63
C VAL A 57 -0.10 3.31 -8.95
N LEU A 58 -0.90 3.08 -9.99
CA LEU A 58 -0.39 2.67 -11.30
C LEU A 58 0.55 3.72 -11.90
N ALA A 59 0.22 5.02 -11.80
CA ALA A 59 1.09 6.10 -12.25
C ALA A 59 2.44 6.09 -11.50
N GLY A 60 2.42 5.86 -10.20
CA GLY A 60 3.63 5.71 -9.40
C GLY A 60 4.49 4.51 -9.82
N LEU A 61 3.87 3.35 -10.06
CA LEU A 61 4.56 2.15 -10.54
C LEU A 61 5.18 2.36 -11.93
N GLN A 62 4.47 3.02 -12.83
CA GLN A 62 5.00 3.39 -14.16
C GLN A 62 6.22 4.32 -14.06
N ALA A 63 6.19 5.29 -13.13
CA ALA A 63 7.33 6.16 -12.91
C ALA A 63 8.53 5.38 -12.32
N VAL A 64 8.30 4.47 -11.36
CA VAL A 64 9.34 3.60 -10.80
C VAL A 64 9.94 2.68 -11.86
N SER A 65 9.15 2.17 -12.81
CA SER A 65 9.62 1.25 -13.86
C SER A 65 10.62 1.86 -14.82
N LEU A 66 10.80 3.18 -14.83
CA LEU A 66 11.85 3.86 -15.60
C LEU A 66 13.25 3.62 -15.03
N GLU A 67 13.35 3.28 -13.74
CA GLU A 67 14.63 3.14 -13.01
C GLU A 67 14.79 1.76 -12.35
N ALA A 68 13.73 0.95 -12.30
CA ALA A 68 13.68 -0.35 -11.65
C ALA A 68 13.30 -1.47 -12.61
N SER A 69 13.70 -2.69 -12.28
CA SER A 69 13.35 -3.90 -13.01
C SER A 69 11.95 -4.40 -12.63
N GLU A 70 11.26 -5.07 -13.56
CA GLU A 70 10.00 -5.77 -13.28
C GLU A 70 10.10 -6.80 -12.14
N GLN A 71 11.31 -7.33 -11.90
CA GLN A 71 11.59 -8.28 -10.82
C GLN A 71 11.90 -7.63 -9.48
N ASP A 72 12.06 -6.31 -9.45
CA ASP A 72 12.25 -5.60 -8.20
C ASP A 72 10.97 -5.59 -7.36
N TRP A 73 11.14 -5.52 -6.06
CA TRP A 73 10.04 -5.44 -5.12
C TRP A 73 9.63 -3.99 -4.89
N VAL A 74 8.33 -3.75 -4.86
CA VAL A 74 7.75 -2.46 -4.52
C VAL A 74 6.82 -2.58 -3.34
N LEU A 75 6.87 -1.57 -2.45
CA LEU A 75 5.93 -1.43 -1.35
C LEU A 75 4.98 -0.28 -1.66
N VAL A 76 3.70 -0.55 -1.68
CA VAL A 76 2.68 0.49 -1.74
C VAL A 76 2.23 0.83 -0.33
N HIS A 77 2.33 2.10 0.03
CA HIS A 77 2.02 2.57 1.38
C HIS A 77 1.16 3.82 1.39
N ASP A 78 0.14 3.84 2.23
CA ASP A 78 -0.72 5.00 2.42
C ASP A 78 0.04 6.15 3.09
N ALA A 79 0.06 7.32 2.47
CA ALA A 79 0.66 8.54 3.04
C ALA A 79 0.09 8.90 4.43
N ALA A 80 -1.14 8.48 4.71
CA ALA A 80 -1.83 8.72 5.98
C ALA A 80 -1.55 7.68 7.08
N ARG A 81 -0.57 6.77 6.90
CA ARG A 81 -0.13 5.80 7.93
C ARG A 81 1.28 6.11 8.44
N PRO A 82 1.44 7.13 9.30
CA PRO A 82 2.76 7.59 9.74
C PRO A 82 3.41 6.67 10.79
N CYS A 83 2.69 5.67 11.30
CA CYS A 83 3.15 4.83 12.41
C CYS A 83 3.81 3.52 11.97
N VAL A 84 4.14 3.38 10.68
CA VAL A 84 4.95 2.25 10.20
C VAL A 84 6.35 2.31 10.81
N SER A 85 6.86 1.19 11.31
CA SER A 85 8.19 1.13 11.90
C SER A 85 9.19 0.44 10.97
N VAL A 86 10.48 0.74 11.14
CA VAL A 86 11.58 0.07 10.40
C VAL A 86 11.53 -1.45 10.61
N ALA A 87 11.27 -1.90 11.83
CA ALA A 87 11.16 -3.33 12.13
C ALA A 87 10.02 -4.00 11.35
N LEU A 88 8.87 -3.31 11.22
CA LEU A 88 7.74 -3.80 10.45
C LEU A 88 8.04 -3.88 8.96
N LEU A 89 8.68 -2.84 8.41
CA LEU A 89 9.13 -2.82 7.01
C LEU A 89 10.11 -3.96 6.74
N HIS A 90 11.12 -4.13 7.59
CA HIS A 90 12.11 -5.19 7.46
C HIS A 90 11.47 -6.59 7.53
N SER A 91 10.50 -6.81 8.42
CA SER A 91 9.78 -8.08 8.52
C SER A 91 8.99 -8.39 7.23
N LEU A 92 8.30 -7.40 6.65
CA LEU A 92 7.57 -7.58 5.40
C LEU A 92 8.51 -7.89 4.23
N ILE A 93 9.59 -7.11 4.10
CA ILE A 93 10.59 -7.30 3.05
C ILE A 93 11.20 -8.71 3.15
N THR A 94 11.62 -9.10 4.35
CA THR A 94 12.21 -10.43 4.58
C THR A 94 11.24 -11.55 4.23
N ALA A 95 9.97 -11.47 4.65
CA ALA A 95 8.96 -12.47 4.34
C ALA A 95 8.74 -12.60 2.82
N CYS A 96 8.48 -11.48 2.14
CA CYS A 96 8.24 -11.50 0.68
C CYS A 96 9.43 -12.03 -0.11
N VAL A 97 10.65 -11.60 0.23
CA VAL A 97 11.85 -12.02 -0.49
C VAL A 97 12.17 -13.50 -0.24
N SER A 98 12.04 -13.99 1.01
CA SER A 98 12.35 -15.38 1.35
C SER A 98 11.36 -16.38 0.75
N GLU A 99 10.07 -16.03 0.72
CA GLU A 99 9.01 -16.89 0.19
C GLU A 99 8.78 -16.68 -1.31
N ASN A 100 9.33 -15.62 -1.88
CA ASN A 100 9.08 -15.15 -3.25
C ASN A 100 7.58 -14.97 -3.54
N VAL A 101 6.80 -14.53 -2.55
CA VAL A 101 5.36 -14.29 -2.61
C VAL A 101 5.07 -12.89 -2.08
N GLY A 102 4.20 -12.15 -2.76
CA GLY A 102 3.74 -10.84 -2.30
C GLY A 102 2.89 -10.95 -1.05
N ALA A 103 2.90 -9.89 -0.21
CA ALA A 103 2.15 -9.92 1.03
C ALA A 103 1.51 -8.56 1.35
N VAL A 104 0.41 -8.63 2.10
CA VAL A 104 -0.30 -7.50 2.67
C VAL A 104 -0.17 -7.51 4.19
N MET A 105 0.15 -6.34 4.74
CA MET A 105 0.02 -6.15 6.18
C MET A 105 -1.46 -6.17 6.56
N ALA A 106 -1.84 -6.95 7.55
CA ALA A 106 -3.22 -7.00 8.01
C ALA A 106 -3.33 -7.24 9.52
N GLN A 107 -4.46 -6.91 10.08
CA GLN A 107 -4.78 -7.14 11.49
C GLN A 107 -6.03 -8.00 11.60
N ALA A 108 -6.00 -9.05 12.42
CA ALA A 108 -7.17 -9.86 12.70
C ALA A 108 -8.29 -9.00 13.30
N SER A 109 -9.52 -9.25 12.86
CA SER A 109 -10.68 -8.56 13.43
C SER A 109 -10.94 -9.02 14.86
N VAL A 110 -10.95 -8.06 15.80
CA VAL A 110 -11.24 -8.31 17.23
C VAL A 110 -12.72 -8.16 17.55
N ASP A 111 -13.46 -7.40 16.74
CA ASP A 111 -14.88 -7.14 16.93
C ASP A 111 -15.75 -8.25 16.34
N THR A 112 -17.00 -8.34 16.80
CA THR A 112 -18.02 -9.15 16.16
C THR A 112 -18.53 -8.47 14.90
N LEU A 113 -18.32 -9.11 13.75
CA LEU A 113 -18.75 -8.58 12.46
C LEU A 113 -20.11 -9.12 12.07
N LYS A 114 -20.95 -8.24 11.53
CA LYS A 114 -22.29 -8.55 11.03
C LYS A 114 -22.36 -8.27 9.54
N ARG A 115 -22.87 -9.23 8.76
CA ARG A 115 -23.37 -8.92 7.41
C ARG A 115 -24.78 -8.39 7.52
N ILE A 116 -25.04 -7.29 6.86
CA ILE A 116 -26.38 -6.67 6.81
C ILE A 116 -26.96 -6.73 5.40
N SER A 117 -28.28 -6.68 5.31
CA SER A 117 -29.03 -6.46 4.07
C SER A 117 -29.18 -4.97 3.75
N ASP A 118 -29.69 -4.64 2.54
CA ASP A 118 -29.88 -3.26 2.09
C ASP A 118 -30.84 -2.46 2.99
N ASP A 119 -31.75 -3.13 3.69
CA ASP A 119 -32.68 -2.54 4.67
C ASP A 119 -32.11 -2.48 6.10
N ASN A 120 -30.77 -2.56 6.25
CA ASN A 120 -30.02 -2.48 7.51
C ASN A 120 -30.37 -3.57 8.55
N ARG A 121 -30.84 -4.73 8.12
CA ARG A 121 -31.07 -5.86 9.02
C ARG A 121 -29.89 -6.80 9.05
N VAL A 122 -29.61 -7.38 10.23
CA VAL A 122 -28.57 -8.39 10.36
C VAL A 122 -28.99 -9.66 9.64
N VAL A 123 -28.20 -10.07 8.65
CA VAL A 123 -28.36 -11.33 7.90
C VAL A 123 -27.63 -12.45 8.64
N GLU A 124 -26.36 -12.20 9.03
CA GLU A 124 -25.56 -13.21 9.74
C GLU A 124 -24.44 -12.57 10.57
N THR A 125 -23.91 -13.36 11.50
CA THR A 125 -22.67 -13.06 12.19
C THR A 125 -21.52 -13.78 11.50
N LEU A 126 -20.50 -13.04 11.04
CA LEU A 126 -19.35 -13.63 10.36
C LEU A 126 -18.40 -14.27 11.37
N ASP A 127 -17.75 -15.38 10.97
CA ASP A 127 -16.63 -15.94 11.73
C ASP A 127 -15.40 -15.02 11.61
N ARG A 128 -15.16 -14.23 12.63
CA ARG A 128 -14.05 -13.26 12.66
C ARG A 128 -12.67 -13.89 12.61
N LYS A 129 -12.51 -15.20 12.86
CA LYS A 129 -11.20 -15.88 12.82
C LYS A 129 -10.56 -15.83 11.44
N ALA A 130 -11.38 -15.79 10.38
CA ALA A 130 -10.93 -15.71 8.99
C ALA A 130 -11.01 -14.28 8.42
N ILE A 131 -11.37 -13.28 9.23
CA ILE A 131 -11.54 -11.91 8.74
C ILE A 131 -10.42 -11.02 9.27
N TRP A 132 -9.67 -10.46 8.33
CA TRP A 132 -8.55 -9.57 8.60
C TRP A 132 -8.80 -8.21 7.97
N ARG A 133 -8.34 -7.16 8.61
CA ARG A 133 -8.40 -5.79 8.11
C ARG A 133 -7.09 -5.48 7.41
N ALA A 134 -7.13 -5.34 6.09
CA ALA A 134 -5.95 -4.96 5.32
C ALA A 134 -5.40 -3.60 5.77
N GLN A 135 -4.10 -3.54 5.82
CA GLN A 135 -3.32 -2.33 6.08
C GLN A 135 -2.32 -2.12 4.93
N THR A 136 -1.56 -1.07 4.99
CA THR A 136 -0.35 -0.90 4.20
C THR A 136 0.87 -0.78 5.12
N PRO A 137 2.09 -1.14 4.68
CA PRO A 137 2.47 -1.42 3.30
C PRO A 137 1.93 -2.77 2.77
N GLN A 138 1.78 -2.83 1.45
CA GLN A 138 1.57 -4.05 0.67
C GLN A 138 2.76 -4.19 -0.28
N MET A 139 3.32 -5.38 -0.43
CA MET A 139 4.57 -5.59 -1.17
C MET A 139 4.43 -6.67 -2.23
N PHE A 140 4.80 -6.34 -3.46
CA PHE A 140 4.69 -7.21 -4.63
C PHE A 140 5.85 -6.98 -5.60
N LYS A 141 6.03 -7.85 -6.60
CA LYS A 141 6.93 -7.58 -7.73
C LYS A 141 6.36 -6.44 -8.58
N LEU A 142 7.24 -5.51 -8.99
CA LEU A 142 6.86 -4.34 -9.79
C LEU A 142 6.09 -4.70 -11.06
N GLY A 143 6.59 -5.66 -11.83
CA GLY A 143 5.96 -6.08 -13.08
C GLY A 143 4.60 -6.74 -12.87
N GLU A 144 4.51 -7.66 -11.89
CA GLU A 144 3.26 -8.36 -11.57
C GLU A 144 2.17 -7.40 -11.10
N LEU A 145 2.48 -6.50 -10.17
CA LEU A 145 1.52 -5.52 -9.67
C LEU A 145 1.10 -4.52 -10.75
N SER A 146 2.05 -4.05 -11.56
CA SER A 146 1.74 -3.13 -12.67
C SER A 146 0.79 -3.76 -13.68
N ALA A 147 1.03 -5.02 -14.06
CA ALA A 147 0.17 -5.75 -14.99
C ALA A 147 -1.23 -5.98 -14.39
N ALA A 148 -1.30 -6.46 -13.14
CA ALA A 148 -2.56 -6.74 -12.46
C ALA A 148 -3.44 -5.48 -12.29
N LEU A 149 -2.85 -4.35 -11.91
CA LEU A 149 -3.58 -3.08 -11.80
C LEU A 149 -4.01 -2.55 -13.17
N SER A 150 -3.16 -2.64 -14.19
CA SER A 150 -3.51 -2.19 -15.53
C SER A 150 -4.70 -2.97 -16.11
N GLU A 151 -4.71 -4.30 -15.93
CA GLU A 151 -5.82 -5.16 -16.38
C GLU A 151 -7.11 -4.84 -15.61
N ALA A 152 -7.03 -4.73 -14.29
CA ALA A 152 -8.20 -4.45 -13.46
C ALA A 152 -8.84 -3.09 -13.78
N LEU A 153 -8.03 -2.06 -14.03
CA LEU A 153 -8.51 -0.73 -14.42
C LEU A 153 -9.07 -0.70 -15.84
N ALA A 154 -8.52 -1.48 -16.78
CA ALA A 154 -9.06 -1.61 -18.13
C ALA A 154 -10.46 -2.26 -18.14
N ASP A 155 -10.74 -3.15 -17.17
CA ASP A 155 -12.03 -3.79 -16.97
C ASP A 155 -13.03 -2.94 -16.14
N ASP A 156 -12.71 -1.68 -15.84
CA ASP A 156 -13.50 -0.78 -14.99
C ASP A 156 -13.83 -1.40 -13.61
N THR A 157 -12.90 -2.20 -13.09
CA THR A 157 -13.08 -2.85 -11.80
C THR A 157 -12.69 -1.92 -10.66
N ALA A 158 -13.60 -1.71 -9.72
CA ALA A 158 -13.31 -0.95 -8.50
C ALA A 158 -12.29 -1.71 -7.63
N ILE A 159 -11.04 -1.28 -7.66
CA ILE A 159 -9.95 -1.84 -6.86
C ILE A 159 -9.84 -1.08 -5.54
N THR A 160 -9.96 -1.81 -4.44
CA THR A 160 -9.88 -1.24 -3.08
C THR A 160 -8.46 -1.16 -2.54
N ASP A 161 -7.62 -2.15 -2.90
CA ASP A 161 -6.20 -2.20 -2.55
C ASP A 161 -5.40 -3.04 -3.57
N GLU A 162 -4.08 -3.08 -3.41
CA GLU A 162 -3.18 -3.79 -4.32
C GLU A 162 -3.37 -5.30 -4.28
N SER A 163 -3.66 -5.86 -3.08
CA SER A 163 -3.88 -7.31 -2.93
C SER A 163 -5.06 -7.79 -3.75
N MET A 164 -6.14 -7.00 -3.82
CA MET A 164 -7.31 -7.32 -4.64
C MET A 164 -6.97 -7.44 -6.13
N ALA A 165 -6.12 -6.57 -6.66
CA ALA A 165 -5.67 -6.67 -8.05
C ALA A 165 -4.85 -7.94 -8.28
N MET A 166 -3.93 -8.27 -7.36
CA MET A 166 -3.11 -9.47 -7.42
C MET A 166 -3.95 -10.76 -7.34
N GLU A 167 -4.93 -10.80 -6.43
CA GLU A 167 -5.86 -11.93 -6.29
C GLU A 167 -6.68 -12.15 -7.57
N ARG A 168 -7.19 -11.09 -8.20
CA ARG A 168 -7.89 -11.18 -9.50
C ARG A 168 -7.01 -11.74 -10.60
N ALA A 169 -5.75 -11.34 -10.64
CA ALA A 169 -4.78 -11.83 -11.62
C ALA A 169 -4.28 -13.25 -11.31
N GLY A 170 -4.75 -13.88 -10.22
CA GLY A 170 -4.41 -15.25 -9.84
C GLY A 170 -3.07 -15.41 -9.13
N TYR A 171 -2.46 -14.33 -8.66
CA TYR A 171 -1.23 -14.39 -7.87
C TYR A 171 -1.53 -14.75 -6.41
N PRO A 172 -0.69 -15.57 -5.76
CA PRO A 172 -0.80 -15.83 -4.34
C PRO A 172 -0.45 -14.56 -3.54
N VAL A 173 -1.22 -14.30 -2.50
CA VAL A 173 -1.00 -13.18 -1.58
C VAL A 173 -0.95 -13.70 -0.15
N SER A 174 0.15 -13.44 0.55
CA SER A 174 0.31 -13.79 1.95
C SER A 174 -0.15 -12.65 2.87
N ILE A 175 -0.53 -12.99 4.10
CA ILE A 175 -0.81 -12.02 5.16
C ILE A 175 0.37 -11.98 6.13
N LEU A 176 0.85 -10.78 6.44
CA LEU A 176 1.74 -10.54 7.57
C LEU A 176 0.99 -9.75 8.65
N GLU A 177 1.00 -10.24 9.88
CA GLU A 177 0.29 -9.56 10.96
C GLU A 177 0.92 -8.20 11.27
N GLY A 178 0.10 -7.16 11.16
CA GLY A 178 0.45 -5.78 11.46
C GLY A 178 -0.05 -5.33 12.82
N PRO A 179 0.67 -4.41 13.50
CA PRO A 179 0.27 -3.90 14.80
C PRO A 179 -0.97 -3.01 14.70
N SER A 180 -1.76 -2.97 15.77
CA SER A 180 -2.92 -2.07 15.89
C SER A 180 -2.54 -0.59 15.86
N THR A 181 -1.28 -0.27 16.10
CA THR A 181 -0.72 1.09 16.06
C THR A 181 -0.45 1.61 14.66
N ASN A 182 -0.44 0.74 13.61
CA ASN A 182 -0.29 1.16 12.22
C ASN A 182 -1.62 1.75 11.69
N ILE A 183 -2.06 2.81 12.33
CA ILE A 183 -3.33 3.50 12.05
C ILE A 183 -3.26 4.38 10.79
N LYS A 184 -4.45 4.69 10.27
CA LYS A 184 -4.66 5.61 9.16
C LYS A 184 -5.43 6.83 9.65
#